data_8a81616d84fca70bf0bb1bdbb5c2d22b
#
_entry.id   8a81616d84fca70bf0bb1bdbb5c2d22b
#
_cell.length_a   1.000
_cell.length_b   1.000
_cell.length_c   1.000
_cell.angle_alpha   90.00
_cell.angle_beta   90.00
_cell.angle_gamma   90.00
#
_symmetry.space_group_name_H-M   'P 1'
#
loop_
_entity.id
_entity.type
_entity.pdbx_description
1 polymer ?
#
loop_
_entity_poly.entity_id
_entity_poly.type
_entity_poly.pdbx_seq_one_letter_code
_entity_poly.pdbx_strand_id
1 'polypeptide(L)'
;MIREKRNKEKLAAYYNKFMEDGIVDPNVHPWVAESWQRCRAMHLPHETMPKIHKLTREQIEQHQKTHEFIVRYVDGLYEQSKQNFNVHNLSMLLIDDQGYVIKNYAMPFFQRVIEDIVWMRVLEEDVGTSSISIAREHNVPFLMFGPEMWIRESHNGDACSAPICVNGKLRYILSFCSVDQDDLPYDLLLSLLLTMKYSIEKHLETLEYWNIYKM
;
A
#
# COMPACT_ATOMS: atom_id res chain seq x y z
N MET A 1 -4.02 15.03 1.38
CA MET A 1 -5.32 15.51 1.89
C MET A 1 -5.79 14.53 2.95
N ILE A 2 -5.98 15.00 4.18
CA ILE A 2 -6.52 14.17 5.28
C ILE A 2 -7.99 13.92 4.93
N ARG A 3 -8.37 12.66 4.77
CA ARG A 3 -9.76 12.28 4.54
C ARG A 3 -10.43 12.10 5.89
N GLU A 4 -11.58 12.75 6.10
CA GLU A 4 -12.40 12.54 7.29
C GLU A 4 -12.80 11.07 7.40
N LYS A 5 -12.87 10.56 8.67
CA LYS A 5 -13.34 9.19 8.96
C LYS A 5 -14.72 9.00 8.30
N ARG A 6 -14.80 8.09 7.34
CA ARG A 6 -16.05 7.79 6.63
C ARG A 6 -16.78 6.64 7.32
N ASN A 7 -18.10 6.67 7.23
CA ASN A 7 -18.92 5.56 7.70
C ASN A 7 -18.73 4.35 6.78
N LYS A 8 -18.09 3.30 7.30
CA LYS A 8 -17.78 2.05 6.56
C LYS A 8 -19.03 1.36 6.02
N GLU A 9 -20.16 1.43 6.74
CA GLU A 9 -21.44 0.85 6.28
C GLU A 9 -21.94 1.53 5.01
N LYS A 10 -21.86 2.87 4.96
CA LYS A 10 -22.23 3.62 3.74
C LYS A 10 -21.28 3.30 2.58
N LEU A 11 -19.97 3.22 2.85
CA LEU A 11 -19.01 2.84 1.82
C LEU A 11 -19.27 1.43 1.27
N ALA A 12 -19.59 0.48 2.15
CA ALA A 12 -19.98 -0.88 1.76
C ALA A 12 -21.26 -0.89 0.92
N ALA A 13 -22.24 -0.05 1.25
CA ALA A 13 -23.46 0.10 0.43
C ALA A 13 -23.16 0.65 -0.96
N TYR A 14 -22.26 1.64 -1.08
CA TYR A 14 -21.83 2.18 -2.38
C TYR A 14 -21.10 1.14 -3.22
N TYR A 15 -20.19 0.36 -2.60
CA TYR A 15 -19.48 -0.73 -3.25
C TYR A 15 -20.45 -1.81 -3.77
N ASN A 16 -21.36 -2.29 -2.91
CA ASN A 16 -22.33 -3.31 -3.29
C ASN A 16 -23.20 -2.86 -4.46
N LYS A 17 -23.73 -1.63 -4.41
CA LYS A 17 -24.51 -1.05 -5.50
C LYS A 17 -23.71 -1.01 -6.81
N PHE A 18 -22.44 -0.58 -6.75
CA PHE A 18 -21.57 -0.58 -7.93
C PHE A 18 -21.37 -1.99 -8.49
N MET A 19 -21.19 -3.00 -7.62
CA MET A 19 -21.04 -4.39 -8.06
C MET A 19 -22.29 -4.96 -8.70
N GLU A 20 -23.48 -4.60 -8.20
CA GLU A 20 -24.77 -5.07 -8.73
C GLU A 20 -25.09 -4.43 -10.09
N ASP A 21 -25.12 -3.12 -10.17
CA ASP A 21 -25.66 -2.37 -11.31
C ASP A 21 -24.62 -1.57 -12.12
N GLY A 22 -23.37 -1.46 -11.64
CA GLY A 22 -22.30 -0.67 -12.26
C GLY A 22 -22.42 0.83 -12.05
N ILE A 23 -23.35 1.28 -11.20
CA ILE A 23 -23.57 2.69 -10.95
C ILE A 23 -22.70 3.16 -9.78
N VAL A 24 -21.79 4.10 -10.04
CA VAL A 24 -20.97 4.73 -9.00
C VAL A 24 -21.79 5.78 -8.26
N ASP A 25 -21.81 5.68 -6.92
CA ASP A 25 -22.43 6.72 -6.09
C ASP A 25 -21.56 8.00 -6.12
N PRO A 26 -22.14 9.20 -6.26
CA PRO A 26 -21.38 10.46 -6.32
C PRO A 26 -20.58 10.79 -5.05
N ASN A 27 -20.85 10.12 -3.94
CA ASN A 27 -20.08 10.26 -2.70
C ASN A 27 -18.83 9.39 -2.64
N VAL A 28 -18.63 8.46 -3.58
CA VAL A 28 -17.36 7.72 -3.71
C VAL A 28 -16.27 8.69 -4.15
N HIS A 29 -15.05 8.51 -3.59
CA HIS A 29 -13.93 9.35 -4.01
C HIS A 29 -13.65 9.17 -5.51
N PRO A 30 -13.47 10.25 -6.31
CA PRO A 30 -13.34 10.14 -7.78
C PRO A 30 -12.28 9.11 -8.23
N TRP A 31 -11.10 9.12 -7.63
CA TRP A 31 -10.03 8.18 -7.97
C TRP A 31 -10.38 6.72 -7.66
N VAL A 32 -11.12 6.48 -6.57
CA VAL A 32 -11.63 5.14 -6.24
C VAL A 32 -12.67 4.72 -7.27
N ALA A 33 -13.58 5.62 -7.63
CA ALA A 33 -14.61 5.38 -8.66
C ALA A 33 -14.01 5.02 -10.02
N GLU A 34 -13.01 5.78 -10.47
CA GLU A 34 -12.28 5.52 -11.71
C GLU A 34 -11.56 4.16 -11.68
N SER A 35 -10.90 3.85 -10.57
CA SER A 35 -10.23 2.57 -10.38
C SER A 35 -11.23 1.41 -10.36
N TRP A 36 -12.37 1.53 -9.67
CA TRP A 36 -13.43 0.50 -9.70
C TRP A 36 -13.93 0.23 -11.12
N GLN A 37 -14.12 1.29 -11.93
CA GLN A 37 -14.55 1.14 -13.32
C GLN A 37 -13.49 0.39 -14.15
N ARG A 38 -12.20 0.69 -13.98
CA ARG A 38 -11.11 -0.03 -14.64
C ARG A 38 -11.07 -1.51 -14.21
N CYS A 39 -11.14 -1.78 -12.91
CA CYS A 39 -11.15 -3.15 -12.38
C CYS A 39 -12.32 -3.97 -12.93
N ARG A 40 -13.52 -3.36 -13.01
CA ARG A 40 -14.70 -4.00 -13.61
C ARG A 40 -14.49 -4.27 -15.11
N ALA A 41 -13.94 -3.31 -15.87
CA ALA A 41 -13.63 -3.47 -17.28
C ALA A 41 -12.59 -4.58 -17.54
N MET A 42 -11.64 -4.76 -16.63
CA MET A 42 -10.66 -5.85 -16.67
C MET A 42 -11.22 -7.20 -16.18
N HIS A 43 -12.47 -7.25 -15.73
CA HIS A 43 -13.11 -8.45 -15.15
C HIS A 43 -12.32 -9.06 -13.98
N LEU A 44 -11.68 -8.23 -13.14
CA LEU A 44 -10.91 -8.70 -12.01
C LEU A 44 -11.83 -9.39 -10.97
N PRO A 45 -11.39 -10.53 -10.40
CA PRO A 45 -12.06 -11.13 -9.23
C PRO A 45 -12.14 -10.13 -8.09
N HIS A 46 -13.24 -10.13 -7.33
CA HIS A 46 -13.45 -9.13 -6.26
C HIS A 46 -13.88 -9.74 -4.92
N GLU A 47 -14.27 -11.00 -4.88
CA GLU A 47 -14.68 -11.64 -3.62
C GLU A 47 -13.48 -12.04 -2.78
N THR A 48 -12.53 -12.72 -3.38
CA THR A 48 -11.33 -13.25 -2.73
C THR A 48 -10.06 -12.78 -3.43
N MET A 49 -8.95 -12.80 -2.70
CA MET A 49 -7.65 -12.46 -3.26
C MET A 49 -7.34 -13.36 -4.47
N PRO A 50 -7.07 -12.78 -5.66
CA PRO A 50 -6.74 -13.55 -6.84
C PRO A 50 -5.38 -14.27 -6.70
N LYS A 51 -5.09 -15.20 -7.61
CA LYS A 51 -3.74 -15.74 -7.73
C LYS A 51 -2.81 -14.64 -8.24
N ILE A 52 -1.95 -14.15 -7.37
CA ILE A 52 -1.07 -13.03 -7.65
C ILE A 52 0.20 -13.51 -8.33
N HIS A 53 0.70 -12.69 -9.25
CA HIS A 53 1.99 -12.93 -9.89
C HIS A 53 3.13 -12.86 -8.86
N LYS A 54 3.89 -13.95 -8.74
CA LYS A 54 5.02 -14.07 -7.81
C LYS A 54 6.31 -14.28 -8.59
N LEU A 55 7.39 -13.67 -8.13
CA LEU A 55 8.71 -13.85 -8.72
C LEU A 55 9.21 -15.28 -8.58
N THR A 56 10.01 -15.73 -9.56
CA THR A 56 10.76 -16.99 -9.46
C THR A 56 11.88 -16.85 -8.43
N ARG A 57 12.43 -17.98 -7.96
CA ARG A 57 13.55 -17.97 -7.01
C ARG A 57 14.75 -17.16 -7.49
N GLU A 58 15.12 -17.31 -8.75
CA GLU A 58 16.23 -16.57 -9.35
C GLU A 58 15.98 -15.06 -9.38
N GLN A 59 14.77 -14.65 -9.77
CA GLN A 59 14.33 -13.26 -9.73
C GLN A 59 14.33 -12.71 -8.31
N ILE A 60 13.88 -13.49 -7.32
CA ILE A 60 13.91 -13.12 -5.91
C ILE A 60 15.35 -12.82 -5.45
N GLU A 61 16.30 -13.70 -5.74
CA GLU A 61 17.70 -13.52 -5.37
C GLU A 61 18.30 -12.24 -5.97
N GLN A 62 17.94 -11.93 -7.22
CA GLN A 62 18.35 -10.69 -7.89
C GLN A 62 17.70 -9.44 -7.25
N HIS A 63 16.39 -9.48 -6.98
CA HIS A 63 15.69 -8.38 -6.33
C HIS A 63 16.19 -8.13 -4.92
N GLN A 64 16.48 -9.18 -4.13
CA GLN A 64 17.04 -9.04 -2.79
C GLN A 64 18.35 -8.26 -2.82
N LYS A 65 19.28 -8.60 -3.74
CA LYS A 65 20.54 -7.87 -3.89
C LYS A 65 20.32 -6.40 -4.29
N THR A 66 19.39 -6.17 -5.20
CA THR A 66 19.09 -4.81 -5.70
C THR A 66 18.53 -3.91 -4.60
N HIS A 67 17.70 -4.46 -3.70
CA HIS A 67 16.99 -3.69 -2.70
C HIS A 67 17.58 -3.79 -1.28
N GLU A 68 18.67 -4.54 -1.07
CA GLU A 68 19.27 -4.78 0.25
C GLU A 68 19.55 -3.48 1.01
N PHE A 69 20.10 -2.48 0.34
CA PHE A 69 20.48 -1.22 0.96
C PHE A 69 19.28 -0.44 1.51
N ILE A 70 18.17 -0.41 0.78
CA ILE A 70 16.95 0.28 1.23
C ILE A 70 16.24 -0.51 2.31
N VAL A 71 16.18 -1.83 2.20
CA VAL A 71 15.60 -2.70 3.21
C VAL A 71 16.30 -2.51 4.55
N ARG A 72 17.65 -2.47 4.59
CA ARG A 72 18.41 -2.19 5.83
C ARG A 72 18.07 -0.84 6.44
N TYR A 73 17.90 0.18 5.62
CA TYR A 73 17.51 1.51 6.12
C TYR A 73 16.10 1.51 6.71
N VAL A 74 15.15 0.91 6.01
CA VAL A 74 13.75 0.82 6.45
C VAL A 74 13.62 -0.10 7.67
N ASP A 75 14.41 -1.17 7.78
CA ASP A 75 14.52 -2.01 8.99
C ASP A 75 14.84 -1.14 10.22
N GLY A 76 15.81 -0.21 10.10
CA GLY A 76 16.15 0.72 11.17
C GLY A 76 15.01 1.68 11.55
N LEU A 77 14.28 2.21 10.57
CA LEU A 77 13.12 3.08 10.83
C LEU A 77 11.97 2.30 11.49
N TYR A 78 11.73 1.07 11.06
CA TYR A 78 10.71 0.21 11.65
C TYR A 78 11.03 -0.12 13.11
N GLU A 79 12.25 -0.54 13.44
CA GLU A 79 12.63 -0.86 14.82
C GLU A 79 12.48 0.36 15.76
N GLN A 80 12.78 1.58 15.29
CA GLN A 80 12.54 2.81 16.07
C GLN A 80 11.05 3.10 16.29
N SER A 81 10.18 2.69 15.38
CA SER A 81 8.74 2.96 15.39
C SER A 81 7.91 1.76 15.86
N LYS A 82 8.51 0.64 16.15
CA LYS A 82 7.88 -0.66 16.40
C LYS A 82 6.77 -0.62 17.46
N GLN A 83 6.94 0.19 18.51
CA GLN A 83 5.89 0.33 19.53
C GLN A 83 4.60 0.91 18.95
N ASN A 84 4.69 1.87 18.03
CA ASN A 84 3.51 2.47 17.39
C ASN A 84 2.77 1.43 16.53
N PHE A 85 3.50 0.60 15.79
CA PHE A 85 2.92 -0.49 15.02
C PHE A 85 2.24 -1.53 15.91
N ASN A 86 2.89 -1.89 17.03
CA ASN A 86 2.37 -2.85 18.00
C ASN A 86 1.07 -2.37 18.67
N VAL A 87 1.04 -1.12 19.14
CA VAL A 87 -0.11 -0.54 19.84
C VAL A 87 -1.34 -0.46 18.93
N HIS A 88 -1.13 -0.19 17.64
CA HIS A 88 -2.21 -0.01 16.67
C HIS A 88 -2.43 -1.21 15.75
N ASN A 89 -1.81 -2.37 16.06
CA ASN A 89 -1.92 -3.60 15.27
C ASN A 89 -1.77 -3.34 13.74
N LEU A 90 -0.68 -2.66 13.39
CA LEU A 90 -0.39 -2.27 12.01
C LEU A 90 0.65 -3.20 11.39
N SER A 91 0.52 -3.41 10.09
CA SER A 91 1.60 -3.91 9.25
C SER A 91 2.14 -2.80 8.35
N MET A 92 3.41 -2.94 7.95
CA MET A 92 4.04 -2.03 6.99
C MET A 92 4.59 -2.84 5.83
N LEU A 93 4.31 -2.38 4.61
CA LEU A 93 4.83 -2.97 3.38
C LEU A 93 5.77 -1.98 2.70
N LEU A 94 6.90 -2.47 2.22
CA LEU A 94 7.76 -1.75 1.27
C LEU A 94 7.61 -2.41 -0.10
N ILE A 95 7.21 -1.64 -1.09
CA ILE A 95 6.92 -2.07 -2.45
C ILE A 95 7.86 -1.34 -3.41
N ASP A 96 8.42 -2.01 -4.40
CA ASP A 96 9.26 -1.40 -5.43
C ASP A 96 8.46 -0.67 -6.51
N ASP A 97 9.14 -0.02 -7.44
CA ASP A 97 8.53 0.72 -8.54
C ASP A 97 7.84 -0.18 -9.59
N GLN A 98 8.12 -1.49 -9.58
CA GLN A 98 7.46 -2.49 -10.41
C GLN A 98 6.21 -3.08 -9.73
N GLY A 99 5.95 -2.73 -8.47
CA GLY A 99 4.80 -3.18 -7.70
C GLY A 99 5.04 -4.45 -6.89
N TYR A 100 6.26 -4.96 -6.79
CA TYR A 100 6.56 -6.12 -5.96
C TYR A 100 6.75 -5.73 -4.50
N VAL A 101 6.12 -6.48 -3.60
CA VAL A 101 6.34 -6.35 -2.15
C VAL A 101 7.70 -6.91 -1.82
N ILE A 102 8.67 -6.06 -1.50
CA ILE A 102 10.05 -6.46 -1.19
C ILE A 102 10.28 -6.74 0.29
N LYS A 103 9.44 -6.16 1.16
CA LYS A 103 9.47 -6.41 2.60
C LYS A 103 8.11 -6.22 3.24
N ASN A 104 7.79 -7.10 4.17
CA ASN A 104 6.61 -7.02 5.01
C ASN A 104 7.03 -7.01 6.48
N TYR A 105 6.59 -5.98 7.21
CA TYR A 105 6.80 -5.81 8.65
C TYR A 105 5.47 -6.09 9.36
N ALA A 106 5.01 -7.35 9.26
CA ALA A 106 3.74 -7.75 9.85
C ALA A 106 3.88 -8.00 11.35
N MET A 107 2.83 -7.63 12.08
CA MET A 107 2.61 -8.11 13.44
C MET A 107 2.34 -9.62 13.44
N PRO A 108 2.60 -10.35 14.54
CA PRO A 108 2.37 -11.81 14.62
C PRO A 108 0.97 -12.24 14.19
N PHE A 109 -0.04 -11.41 14.42
CA PHE A 109 -1.41 -11.67 13.98
C PHE A 109 -1.56 -11.67 12.45
N PHE A 110 -0.91 -10.72 11.78
CA PHE A 110 -0.91 -10.61 10.32
C PHE A 110 0.00 -11.61 9.63
N GLN A 111 1.03 -12.11 10.30
CA GLN A 111 1.98 -13.08 9.71
C GLN A 111 1.26 -14.29 9.10
N ARG A 112 0.20 -14.79 9.74
CA ARG A 112 -0.56 -15.94 9.23
C ARG A 112 -1.35 -15.64 7.95
N VAL A 113 -1.74 -14.38 7.74
CA VAL A 113 -2.57 -13.96 6.59
C VAL A 113 -1.69 -13.45 5.44
N ILE A 114 -0.49 -12.94 5.74
CA ILE A 114 0.34 -12.16 4.81
C ILE A 114 1.74 -12.77 4.61
N GLU A 115 2.07 -13.92 5.21
CA GLU A 115 3.40 -14.55 5.04
C GLU A 115 3.77 -14.77 3.56
N ASP A 116 2.76 -14.94 2.70
CA ASP A 116 2.95 -15.20 1.28
C ASP A 116 2.97 -13.96 0.38
N ILE A 117 2.76 -12.74 0.93
CA ILE A 117 2.67 -11.52 0.09
C ILE A 117 4.05 -11.02 -0.42
N VAL A 118 5.14 -11.35 0.29
CA VAL A 118 6.48 -10.92 -0.13
C VAL A 118 6.83 -11.53 -1.48
N TRP A 119 7.36 -10.70 -2.37
CA TRP A 119 7.64 -11.00 -3.78
C TRP A 119 6.39 -11.21 -4.66
N MET A 120 5.21 -10.86 -4.15
CA MET A 120 4.02 -10.73 -4.97
C MET A 120 3.92 -9.34 -5.58
N ARG A 121 3.39 -9.25 -6.78
CA ARG A 121 3.08 -7.99 -7.42
C ARG A 121 1.66 -7.54 -7.02
N VAL A 122 1.53 -6.28 -6.58
CA VAL A 122 0.29 -5.74 -6.02
C VAL A 122 -0.18 -4.49 -6.78
N LEU A 123 -0.08 -4.52 -8.09
CA LEU A 123 -0.59 -3.47 -8.96
C LEU A 123 -2.12 -3.58 -9.13
N GLU A 124 -2.76 -2.57 -9.73
CA GLU A 124 -4.21 -2.56 -9.94
C GLU A 124 -4.69 -3.75 -10.77
N GLU A 125 -3.94 -4.14 -11.79
CA GLU A 125 -4.25 -5.31 -12.61
C GLU A 125 -4.12 -6.65 -11.87
N ASP A 126 -3.43 -6.69 -10.73
CA ASP A 126 -3.27 -7.90 -9.92
C ASP A 126 -4.30 -7.98 -8.77
N VAL A 127 -4.46 -6.88 -8.03
CA VAL A 127 -5.25 -6.86 -6.78
C VAL A 127 -6.41 -5.86 -6.81
N GLY A 128 -6.59 -5.17 -7.94
CA GLY A 128 -7.62 -4.14 -8.08
C GLY A 128 -7.34 -2.87 -7.29
N THR A 129 -8.40 -2.12 -7.03
CA THR A 129 -8.34 -0.85 -6.30
C THR A 129 -7.79 -1.04 -4.90
N SER A 130 -6.70 -0.36 -4.60
CA SER A 130 -6.03 -0.36 -3.30
C SER A 130 -5.41 1.00 -3.01
N SER A 131 -5.03 1.28 -1.78
CA SER A 131 -4.30 2.51 -1.45
C SER A 131 -2.97 2.60 -2.19
N ILE A 132 -2.34 1.44 -2.48
CA ILE A 132 -1.09 1.33 -3.24
C ILE A 132 -1.31 1.76 -4.69
N SER A 133 -2.35 1.21 -5.35
CA SER A 133 -2.65 1.54 -6.75
C SER A 133 -2.99 3.03 -6.93
N ILE A 134 -3.82 3.59 -6.05
CA ILE A 134 -4.19 5.02 -6.10
C ILE A 134 -2.98 5.92 -5.81
N ALA A 135 -2.20 5.60 -4.77
CA ALA A 135 -1.01 6.40 -4.44
C ALA A 135 0.03 6.39 -5.56
N ARG A 136 0.20 5.25 -6.25
CA ARG A 136 1.07 5.09 -7.40
C ARG A 136 0.61 5.90 -8.61
N GLU A 137 -0.66 5.76 -8.97
CA GLU A 137 -1.24 6.39 -10.16
C GLU A 137 -1.21 7.92 -10.07
N HIS A 138 -1.63 8.45 -8.92
CA HIS A 138 -1.73 9.90 -8.72
C HIS A 138 -0.47 10.53 -8.11
N ASN A 139 0.53 9.72 -7.75
CA ASN A 139 1.79 10.15 -7.13
C ASN A 139 1.59 11.00 -5.86
N VAL A 140 0.60 10.64 -5.03
CA VAL A 140 0.28 11.31 -3.78
C VAL A 140 -0.01 10.30 -2.67
N PRO A 141 0.20 10.64 -1.39
CA PRO A 141 -0.26 9.81 -0.29
C PRO A 141 -1.78 9.65 -0.29
N PHE A 142 -2.25 8.42 -0.07
CA PHE A 142 -3.68 8.12 -0.08
C PHE A 142 -4.08 7.21 1.08
N LEU A 143 -5.09 7.64 1.85
CA LEU A 143 -5.77 6.84 2.87
C LEU A 143 -7.02 6.23 2.23
N MET A 144 -7.18 4.92 2.36
CA MET A 144 -8.31 4.15 1.85
C MET A 144 -8.98 3.37 2.99
N PHE A 145 -10.28 3.43 3.04
CA PHE A 145 -11.09 2.65 3.97
C PHE A 145 -11.48 1.31 3.32
N GLY A 146 -11.58 0.26 4.13
CA GLY A 146 -11.76 -1.11 3.64
C GLY A 146 -12.76 -1.29 2.50
N PRO A 147 -14.02 -0.84 2.63
CA PRO A 147 -15.01 -1.02 1.57
C PRO A 147 -14.75 -0.22 0.27
N GLU A 148 -13.71 0.62 0.23
CA GLU A 148 -13.24 1.26 -1.02
C GLU A 148 -12.27 0.36 -1.79
N MET A 149 -11.73 -0.69 -1.16
CA MET A 149 -10.85 -1.65 -1.81
C MET A 149 -11.64 -2.57 -2.75
N TRP A 150 -11.00 -3.02 -3.82
CA TRP A 150 -11.64 -3.90 -4.80
C TRP A 150 -11.96 -5.28 -4.21
N ILE A 151 -11.04 -5.85 -3.44
CA ILE A 151 -11.17 -7.20 -2.87
C ILE A 151 -12.01 -7.14 -1.60
N ARG A 152 -13.14 -7.85 -1.58
CA ARG A 152 -14.09 -7.89 -0.46
C ARG A 152 -13.46 -8.42 0.84
N GLU A 153 -12.56 -9.41 0.76
CA GLU A 153 -11.82 -9.92 1.92
C GLU A 153 -11.01 -8.83 2.65
N SER A 154 -10.68 -7.72 1.97
CA SER A 154 -9.94 -6.60 2.54
C SER A 154 -10.82 -5.52 3.18
N HIS A 155 -12.15 -5.66 3.14
CA HIS A 155 -13.08 -4.62 3.59
C HIS A 155 -13.07 -4.39 5.12
N ASN A 156 -12.57 -5.32 5.92
CA ASN A 156 -12.38 -5.15 7.35
C ASN A 156 -11.10 -4.39 7.72
N GLY A 157 -10.25 -4.07 6.76
CA GLY A 157 -9.01 -3.33 6.95
C GLY A 157 -9.04 -1.93 6.38
N ASP A 158 -8.15 -1.06 6.87
CA ASP A 158 -7.88 0.25 6.30
C ASP A 158 -6.40 0.31 5.93
N ALA A 159 -6.06 1.09 4.91
CA ALA A 159 -4.69 1.21 4.46
C ALA A 159 -4.35 2.65 4.05
N CYS A 160 -3.13 3.07 4.32
CA CYS A 160 -2.59 4.30 3.78
C CYS A 160 -1.25 4.03 3.10
N SER A 161 -1.08 4.57 1.90
CA SER A 161 0.13 4.38 1.10
C SER A 161 0.70 5.71 0.64
N ALA A 162 2.02 5.79 0.55
CA ALA A 162 2.72 6.97 0.07
C ALA A 162 3.79 6.58 -0.95
N PRO A 163 3.83 7.24 -2.13
CA PRO A 163 4.89 7.06 -3.10
C PRO A 163 6.18 7.70 -2.57
N ILE A 164 7.29 7.02 -2.71
CA ILE A 164 8.65 7.47 -2.39
C ILE A 164 9.31 7.83 -3.72
N CYS A 165 9.56 9.13 -3.91
CA CYS A 165 10.08 9.66 -5.16
C CYS A 165 11.46 10.30 -4.97
N VAL A 166 12.37 10.06 -5.91
CA VAL A 166 13.66 10.70 -5.97
C VAL A 166 13.84 11.33 -7.35
N ASN A 167 14.17 12.61 -7.39
CA ASN A 167 14.28 13.38 -8.64
C ASN A 167 13.02 13.26 -9.54
N GLY A 168 11.84 13.26 -8.92
CA GLY A 168 10.54 13.15 -9.62
C GLY A 168 10.20 11.76 -10.14
N LYS A 169 11.03 10.73 -9.87
CA LYS A 169 10.78 9.35 -10.28
C LYS A 169 10.34 8.52 -9.08
N LEU A 170 9.26 7.75 -9.25
CA LEU A 170 8.83 6.76 -8.28
C LEU A 170 9.93 5.71 -8.11
N ARG A 171 10.32 5.43 -6.86
CA ARG A 171 11.32 4.43 -6.51
C ARG A 171 10.70 3.30 -5.68
N TYR A 172 9.84 3.66 -4.75
CA TYR A 172 9.17 2.72 -3.84
C TYR A 172 7.80 3.25 -3.46
N ILE A 173 7.00 2.39 -2.84
CA ILE A 173 5.78 2.76 -2.14
C ILE A 173 5.88 2.21 -0.72
N LEU A 174 5.59 3.04 0.27
CA LEU A 174 5.42 2.64 1.65
C LEU A 174 3.93 2.55 1.95
N SER A 175 3.48 1.43 2.51
CA SER A 175 2.07 1.22 2.83
C SER A 175 1.91 0.72 4.26
N PHE A 176 0.99 1.32 5.01
CA PHE A 176 0.53 0.83 6.31
C PHE A 176 -0.85 0.24 6.14
N CYS A 177 -1.07 -0.92 6.75
CA CYS A 177 -2.35 -1.63 6.71
C CYS A 177 -2.76 -2.00 8.14
N SER A 178 -4.06 -1.94 8.40
CA SER A 178 -4.69 -2.42 9.63
C SER A 178 -5.83 -3.38 9.31
N VAL A 179 -6.20 -4.22 10.26
CA VAL A 179 -7.39 -5.09 10.14
C VAL A 179 -8.16 -5.05 11.46
N ASP A 180 -9.48 -5.06 11.37
CA ASP A 180 -10.41 -5.10 12.51
C ASP A 180 -10.15 -4.00 13.56
N GLN A 181 -9.84 -2.78 13.10
CA GLN A 181 -9.60 -1.60 13.95
C GLN A 181 -10.64 -0.52 13.65
N ASP A 182 -11.48 -0.18 14.63
CA ASP A 182 -12.51 0.85 14.46
C ASP A 182 -12.04 2.28 14.79
N ASP A 183 -11.03 2.41 15.66
CA ASP A 183 -10.57 3.71 16.19
C ASP A 183 -9.10 3.98 15.93
N LEU A 184 -8.68 3.85 14.67
CA LEU A 184 -7.32 4.21 14.29
C LEU A 184 -7.13 5.73 14.33
N PRO A 185 -6.01 6.20 14.88
CA PRO A 185 -5.63 7.61 14.83
C PRO A 185 -5.05 7.93 13.43
N TYR A 186 -5.92 8.07 12.42
CA TYR A 186 -5.52 8.25 11.03
C TYR A 186 -4.55 9.42 10.82
N ASP A 187 -4.73 10.53 11.54
CA ASP A 187 -3.84 11.68 11.44
C ASP A 187 -2.42 11.34 11.91
N LEU A 188 -2.31 10.58 12.99
CA LEU A 188 -1.03 10.11 13.51
C LEU A 188 -0.38 9.11 12.54
N LEU A 189 -1.16 8.17 12.01
CA LEU A 189 -0.66 7.17 11.06
C LEU A 189 -0.18 7.83 9.78
N LEU A 190 -0.94 8.78 9.25
CA LEU A 190 -0.55 9.51 8.05
C LEU A 190 0.69 10.36 8.32
N SER A 191 0.79 10.99 9.49
CA SER A 191 1.98 11.75 9.89
C SER A 191 3.21 10.87 10.00
N LEU A 192 3.08 9.67 10.59
CA LEU A 192 4.16 8.69 10.67
C LEU A 192 4.59 8.22 9.27
N LEU A 193 3.62 7.86 8.42
CA LEU A 193 3.88 7.44 7.04
C LEU A 193 4.64 8.52 6.27
N LEU A 194 4.21 9.78 6.35
CA LEU A 194 4.84 10.90 5.66
C LEU A 194 6.25 11.19 6.22
N THR A 195 6.45 11.06 7.51
CA THR A 195 7.77 11.22 8.15
C THR A 195 8.74 10.13 7.67
N MET A 196 8.31 8.87 7.66
CA MET A 196 9.12 7.76 7.15
C MET A 196 9.40 7.91 5.66
N LYS A 197 8.37 8.24 4.86
CA LYS A 197 8.53 8.55 3.44
C LYS A 197 9.62 9.60 3.22
N TYR A 198 9.52 10.75 3.88
CA TYR A 198 10.50 11.83 3.75
C TYR A 198 11.91 11.38 4.13
N SER A 199 12.04 10.64 5.23
CA SER A 199 13.33 10.10 5.69
C SER A 199 13.96 9.16 4.64
N ILE A 200 13.16 8.30 4.03
CA ILE A 200 13.61 7.38 2.98
C ILE A 200 14.02 8.16 1.72
N GLU A 201 13.24 9.14 1.30
CA GLU A 201 13.57 9.99 0.14
C GLU A 201 14.91 10.70 0.34
N LYS A 202 15.14 11.30 1.50
CA LYS A 202 16.40 11.97 1.82
C LYS A 202 17.59 11.03 1.87
N HIS A 203 17.39 9.82 2.37
CA HIS A 203 18.44 8.80 2.34
C HIS A 203 18.81 8.39 0.90
N LEU A 204 17.80 8.15 0.05
CA LEU A 204 18.00 7.81 -1.36
C LEU A 204 18.66 8.94 -2.15
N GLU A 205 18.22 10.19 -1.97
CA GLU A 205 18.84 11.36 -2.59
C GLU A 205 20.33 11.48 -2.22
N THR A 206 20.66 11.24 -0.95
CA THR A 206 22.05 11.26 -0.46
C THR A 206 22.89 10.18 -1.14
N LEU A 207 22.36 8.96 -1.29
CA LEU A 207 23.07 7.87 -1.96
C LEU A 207 23.30 8.16 -3.45
N GLU A 208 22.31 8.71 -4.15
CA GLU A 208 22.45 9.10 -5.57
C GLU A 208 23.52 10.20 -5.70
N TYR A 209 23.54 11.19 -4.81
CA TYR A 209 24.57 12.23 -4.78
C TYR A 209 25.97 11.66 -4.61
N TRP A 210 26.18 10.76 -3.63
CA TRP A 210 27.48 10.14 -3.41
C TRP A 210 27.97 9.27 -4.57
N ASN A 211 27.06 8.61 -5.30
CA ASN A 211 27.41 7.82 -6.47
C ASN A 211 27.87 8.68 -7.64
N ILE A 212 27.34 9.89 -7.81
CA ILE A 212 27.77 10.83 -8.85
C ILE A 212 29.19 11.36 -8.58
N TYR A 213 29.58 11.55 -7.32
CA TYR A 213 30.91 12.12 -6.97
C TYR A 213 32.01 11.05 -6.82
N LYS A 214 31.70 9.78 -6.91
CA LYS A 214 32.69 8.67 -6.89
C LYS A 214 33.08 8.19 -8.29
N MET A 215 32.46 8.68 -9.34
CA MET A 215 32.86 8.44 -10.72
C MET A 215 33.81 9.54 -11.21
#